data_432ca3eb50c056bef35da97b74512458
#
_entry.id   432ca3eb50c056bef35da97b74512458
#
_cell.length_a   1.000
_cell.length_b   1.000
_cell.length_c   1.000
_cell.angle_alpha   90.00
_cell.angle_beta   90.00
_cell.angle_gamma   90.00
#
_symmetry.space_group_name_H-M   'P 1'
#
loop_
_entity.id
_entity.type
_entity.pdbx_description
1 polymer ?
#
loop_
_entity_poly.entity_id
_entity_poly.type
_entity_poly.pdbx_seq_one_letter_code
_entity_poly.pdbx_strand_id
1 'polypeptide(L)'
;FCLGKSLYRNTRIGLMSALFLATSSKFLWMAHRVAFDVLLTFFVTMAILCFYKGYREQKNKGWYYALFYMFMAFGVLTKGPVGFILPFCVVLTYIILKRDARVLKETRPLTGGIIFAAMVFTWVYLASIYGGKEYTHQILFKQNVGRFASSFAHQRPFYYYFINFPINFFPWCVFIPSIALYLFSKKGQGKTQNILLPLVWFAVVFVFFSIVSGKRDIYVLPLYPAAALLTAWFLNEFIEQFRDRHFKKIGYYPCYSLCGLSLVSGILLPVVVYEAYPQYTPLTIPFTAILLLGGIMLLRFMKYARIIPFLFTVIFIIFIIFNLSTLKAIPVLNQYKSAKEICGKANSLMKP
;
A
#
# COMPACT_ATOMS: atom_id res chain seq x y z
N PHE A 1 7.88 3.41 8.48
CA PHE A 1 9.10 3.30 9.30
C PHE A 1 8.77 3.07 10.78
N CYS A 2 8.14 4.06 11.45
CA CYS A 2 7.90 4.02 12.90
C CYS A 2 7.16 2.75 13.36
N LEU A 3 6.14 2.31 12.62
CA LEU A 3 5.41 1.08 12.95
C LEU A 3 6.30 -0.16 12.84
N GLY A 4 7.07 -0.32 11.78
CA GLY A 4 7.98 -1.46 11.61
C GLY A 4 9.06 -1.49 12.69
N LYS A 5 9.67 -0.34 13.00
CA LYS A 5 10.62 -0.23 14.09
C LYS A 5 10.01 -0.59 15.45
N SER A 6 8.77 -0.16 15.70
CA SER A 6 8.05 -0.44 16.95
C SER A 6 7.66 -1.90 17.08
N LEU A 7 7.14 -2.51 15.98
CA LEU A 7 6.71 -3.91 15.94
C LEU A 7 7.86 -4.87 16.17
N TYR A 8 8.95 -4.69 15.45
CA TYR A 8 10.05 -5.64 15.39
C TYR A 8 11.25 -5.24 16.25
N ARG A 9 11.23 -4.07 16.88
CA ARG A 9 12.39 -3.46 17.60
C ARG A 9 13.65 -3.45 16.75
N ASN A 10 13.48 -3.35 15.43
CA ASN A 10 14.55 -3.42 14.45
C ASN A 10 14.42 -2.26 13.45
N THR A 11 15.43 -1.38 13.44
CA THR A 11 15.46 -0.20 12.55
C THR A 11 15.58 -0.60 11.09
N ARG A 12 16.27 -1.72 10.78
CA ARG A 12 16.40 -2.25 9.41
C ARG A 12 15.04 -2.63 8.84
N ILE A 13 14.23 -3.39 9.60
CA ILE A 13 12.88 -3.78 9.15
C ILE A 13 12.01 -2.52 8.97
N GLY A 14 12.10 -1.56 9.88
CA GLY A 14 11.40 -0.28 9.75
C GLY A 14 11.76 0.45 8.45
N LEU A 15 13.06 0.57 8.14
CA LEU A 15 13.54 1.23 6.93
C LEU A 15 13.12 0.47 5.66
N MET A 16 13.33 -0.84 5.64
CA MET A 16 12.94 -1.67 4.49
C MET A 16 11.44 -1.59 4.22
N SER A 17 10.59 -1.65 5.25
CA SER A 17 9.14 -1.54 5.06
C SER A 17 8.71 -0.17 4.50
N ALA A 18 9.36 0.91 4.92
CA ALA A 18 9.10 2.24 4.36
C ALA A 18 9.52 2.33 2.88
N LEU A 19 10.70 1.80 2.54
CA LEU A 19 11.21 1.80 1.17
C LEU A 19 10.36 0.90 0.24
N PHE A 20 9.93 -0.27 0.70
CA PHE A 20 9.08 -1.17 -0.09
C PHE A 20 7.68 -0.58 -0.33
N LEU A 21 7.11 0.09 0.68
CA LEU A 21 5.88 0.82 0.50
C LEU A 21 6.04 1.93 -0.55
N ALA A 22 7.08 2.78 -0.40
CA ALA A 22 7.33 3.90 -1.28
C ALA A 22 7.64 3.51 -2.73
N THR A 23 8.18 2.31 -2.95
CA THR A 23 8.58 1.79 -4.26
C THR A 23 7.63 0.74 -4.83
N SER A 24 6.51 0.43 -4.16
CA SER A 24 5.45 -0.37 -4.75
C SER A 24 4.73 0.43 -5.84
N SER A 25 4.57 -0.15 -7.03
CA SER A 25 4.19 0.57 -8.26
C SER A 25 2.91 1.39 -8.10
N LYS A 26 1.85 0.82 -7.51
CA LYS A 26 0.60 1.53 -7.32
C LYS A 26 0.68 2.65 -6.29
N PHE A 27 1.35 2.41 -5.17
CA PHE A 27 1.50 3.42 -4.12
C PHE A 27 2.32 4.61 -4.62
N LEU A 28 3.44 4.33 -5.32
CA LEU A 28 4.28 5.33 -5.95
C LEU A 28 3.49 6.16 -6.98
N TRP A 29 2.71 5.50 -7.84
CA TRP A 29 1.86 6.16 -8.81
C TRP A 29 0.78 7.05 -8.18
N MET A 30 0.13 6.55 -7.12
CA MET A 30 -0.93 7.30 -6.43
C MET A 30 -0.40 8.43 -5.57
N ALA A 31 0.83 8.36 -5.06
CA ALA A 31 1.47 9.44 -4.30
C ALA A 31 1.69 10.71 -5.13
N HIS A 32 1.76 10.59 -6.46
CA HIS A 32 1.88 11.72 -7.39
C HIS A 32 0.53 12.23 -7.91
N ARG A 33 -0.57 11.71 -7.38
CA ARG A 33 -1.92 12.14 -7.75
C ARG A 33 -2.66 12.66 -6.52
N VAL A 34 -3.54 13.62 -6.71
CA VAL A 34 -4.46 14.06 -5.65
C VAL A 34 -5.50 12.95 -5.44
N ALA A 35 -5.21 12.02 -4.52
CA ALA A 35 -6.06 10.88 -4.22
C ALA A 35 -6.28 10.73 -2.71
N PHE A 36 -7.54 10.74 -2.30
CA PHE A 36 -7.93 10.56 -0.90
C PHE A 36 -7.51 9.19 -0.33
N ASP A 37 -7.28 8.20 -1.19
CA ASP A 37 -6.88 6.84 -0.77
C ASP A 37 -5.49 6.79 -0.12
N VAL A 38 -4.55 7.62 -0.59
CA VAL A 38 -3.21 7.75 0.03
C VAL A 38 -3.32 8.36 1.42
N LEU A 39 -4.14 9.41 1.55
CA LEU A 39 -4.39 10.08 2.83
C LEU A 39 -5.13 9.15 3.81
N LEU A 40 -6.14 8.41 3.34
CA LEU A 40 -6.79 7.36 4.11
C LEU A 40 -5.78 6.32 4.59
N THR A 41 -4.89 5.85 3.72
CA THR A 41 -3.85 4.87 4.05
C THR A 41 -2.93 5.40 5.15
N PHE A 42 -2.58 6.68 5.10
CA PHE A 42 -1.81 7.34 6.15
C PHE A 42 -2.55 7.31 7.48
N PHE A 43 -3.81 7.74 7.54
CA PHE A 43 -4.59 7.77 8.78
C PHE A 43 -4.85 6.39 9.36
N VAL A 44 -5.16 5.39 8.53
CA VAL A 44 -5.27 3.98 8.97
C VAL A 44 -3.95 3.48 9.56
N THR A 45 -2.82 3.79 8.91
CA THR A 45 -1.49 3.40 9.39
C THR A 45 -1.16 4.06 10.72
N MET A 46 -1.47 5.36 10.88
CA MET A 46 -1.24 6.10 12.12
C MET A 46 -2.14 5.60 13.24
N ALA A 47 -3.41 5.31 12.96
CA ALA A 47 -4.31 4.71 13.94
C ALA A 47 -3.75 3.37 14.46
N ILE A 48 -3.34 2.46 13.57
CA ILE A 48 -2.76 1.16 13.95
C ILE A 48 -1.43 1.35 14.71
N LEU A 49 -0.59 2.31 14.32
CA LEU A 49 0.64 2.65 15.06
C LEU A 49 0.35 3.11 16.47
N CYS A 50 -0.60 4.05 16.63
CA CYS A 50 -1.00 4.58 17.94
C CYS A 50 -1.61 3.49 18.83
N PHE A 51 -2.51 2.66 18.27
CA PHE A 51 -3.01 1.49 18.98
C PHE A 51 -1.88 0.58 19.46
N TYR A 52 -0.96 0.21 18.57
CA TYR A 52 0.14 -0.70 18.92
C TYR A 52 1.08 -0.12 19.96
N LYS A 53 1.37 1.19 19.90
CA LYS A 53 2.16 1.86 20.94
C LYS A 53 1.43 1.88 22.28
N GLY A 54 0.14 2.21 22.31
CA GLY A 54 -0.67 2.15 23.53
C GLY A 54 -0.74 0.74 24.12
N TYR A 55 -0.76 -0.29 23.27
CA TYR A 55 -0.73 -1.70 23.66
C TYR A 55 0.62 -2.12 24.29
N ARG A 56 1.74 -1.60 23.79
CA ARG A 56 3.09 -2.01 24.18
C ARG A 56 3.68 -1.16 25.29
N GLU A 57 3.43 0.14 25.29
CA GLU A 57 4.04 1.08 26.22
C GLU A 57 3.19 1.26 27.47
N GLN A 58 3.82 1.22 28.66
CA GLN A 58 3.11 1.44 29.94
C GLN A 58 2.90 2.94 30.22
N LYS A 59 3.86 3.78 29.79
CA LYS A 59 3.75 5.24 29.92
C LYS A 59 2.91 5.82 28.79
N ASN A 60 2.07 6.81 29.11
CA ASN A 60 1.27 7.56 28.12
C ASN A 60 0.24 6.72 27.31
N LYS A 61 -0.18 5.56 27.79
CA LYS A 61 -1.20 4.73 27.13
C LYS A 61 -2.43 5.54 26.70
N GLY A 62 -2.95 6.38 27.61
CA GLY A 62 -4.14 7.20 27.34
C GLY A 62 -3.96 8.15 26.15
N TRP A 63 -2.77 8.74 26.00
CA TRP A 63 -2.46 9.63 24.88
C TRP A 63 -2.43 8.87 23.55
N TYR A 64 -1.79 7.70 23.52
CA TYR A 64 -1.76 6.89 22.30
C TYR A 64 -3.15 6.41 21.88
N TYR A 65 -4.01 6.02 22.83
CA TYR A 65 -5.38 5.65 22.51
C TYR A 65 -6.24 6.86 22.09
N ALA A 66 -6.04 8.03 22.67
CA ALA A 66 -6.70 9.25 22.19
C ALA A 66 -6.31 9.55 20.72
N LEU A 67 -5.01 9.46 20.40
CA LEU A 67 -4.51 9.62 19.03
C LEU A 67 -5.07 8.53 18.09
N PHE A 68 -5.23 7.30 18.54
CA PHE A 68 -5.87 6.23 17.78
C PHE A 68 -7.27 6.64 17.29
N TYR A 69 -8.14 7.11 18.19
CA TYR A 69 -9.48 7.56 17.83
C TYR A 69 -9.47 8.83 16.98
N MET A 70 -8.55 9.74 17.26
CA MET A 70 -8.38 10.95 16.45
C MET A 70 -8.01 10.62 14.99
N PHE A 71 -7.06 9.70 14.77
CA PHE A 71 -6.71 9.29 13.41
C PHE A 71 -7.82 8.51 12.71
N MET A 72 -8.64 7.74 13.44
CA MET A 72 -9.86 7.14 12.90
C MET A 72 -10.86 8.22 12.45
N ALA A 73 -11.05 9.28 13.25
CA ALA A 73 -11.90 10.41 12.88
C ALA A 73 -11.40 11.11 11.62
N PHE A 74 -10.10 11.40 11.50
CA PHE A 74 -9.50 11.95 10.28
C PHE A 74 -9.68 11.02 9.07
N GLY A 75 -9.59 9.71 9.27
CA GLY A 75 -9.90 8.72 8.23
C GLY A 75 -11.34 8.83 7.74
N VAL A 76 -12.30 9.00 8.66
CA VAL A 76 -13.71 9.21 8.31
C VAL A 76 -13.91 10.52 7.57
N LEU A 77 -13.32 11.60 8.02
CA LEU A 77 -13.39 12.90 7.33
C LEU A 77 -12.77 12.85 5.91
N THR A 78 -11.83 11.93 5.69
CA THR A 78 -11.17 11.76 4.38
C THR A 78 -12.02 10.95 3.41
N LYS A 79 -12.59 9.83 3.83
CA LYS A 79 -13.25 8.87 2.93
C LYS A 79 -14.49 8.18 3.52
N GLY A 80 -15.09 8.77 4.54
CA GLY A 80 -16.31 8.26 5.18
C GLY A 80 -16.05 7.03 6.07
N PRO A 81 -17.07 6.18 6.31
CA PRO A 81 -17.06 5.13 7.34
C PRO A 81 -15.87 4.15 7.26
N VAL A 82 -15.28 3.96 6.08
CA VAL A 82 -14.11 3.07 5.88
C VAL A 82 -12.93 3.49 6.74
N GLY A 83 -12.77 4.81 7.02
CA GLY A 83 -11.73 5.34 7.89
C GLY A 83 -11.82 4.87 9.34
N PHE A 84 -13.03 4.53 9.81
CA PHE A 84 -13.27 3.91 11.11
C PHE A 84 -13.24 2.39 11.03
N ILE A 85 -13.96 1.81 10.08
CA ILE A 85 -14.20 0.35 9.99
C ILE A 85 -12.87 -0.41 9.84
N LEU A 86 -11.96 0.04 8.97
CA LEU A 86 -10.72 -0.69 8.72
C LEU A 86 -9.84 -0.81 9.97
N PRO A 87 -9.39 0.29 10.63
CA PRO A 87 -8.55 0.17 11.81
C PRO A 87 -9.30 -0.50 12.98
N PHE A 88 -10.60 -0.29 13.12
CA PHE A 88 -11.41 -0.94 14.14
C PHE A 88 -11.44 -2.46 13.96
N CYS A 89 -11.77 -2.95 12.78
CA CYS A 89 -11.80 -4.40 12.49
C CYS A 89 -10.42 -5.04 12.63
N VAL A 90 -9.35 -4.36 12.18
CA VAL A 90 -7.98 -4.85 12.34
C VAL A 90 -7.62 -5.00 13.82
N VAL A 91 -7.87 -3.97 14.61
CA VAL A 91 -7.57 -3.96 16.04
C VAL A 91 -8.41 -4.99 16.80
N LEU A 92 -9.71 -5.04 16.53
CA LEU A 92 -10.62 -5.99 17.16
C LEU A 92 -10.20 -7.44 16.88
N THR A 93 -9.93 -7.78 15.62
CA THR A 93 -9.48 -9.11 15.21
C THR A 93 -8.13 -9.46 15.86
N TYR A 94 -7.22 -8.49 15.93
CA TYR A 94 -5.92 -8.68 16.59
C TYR A 94 -6.09 -9.00 18.09
N ILE A 95 -6.95 -8.27 18.80
CA ILE A 95 -7.23 -8.49 20.23
C ILE A 95 -7.86 -9.87 20.46
N ILE A 96 -8.83 -10.25 19.61
CA ILE A 96 -9.51 -11.56 19.68
C ILE A 96 -8.47 -12.69 19.50
N LEU A 97 -7.61 -12.61 18.49
CA LEU A 97 -6.60 -13.64 18.24
C LEU A 97 -5.50 -13.68 19.29
N LYS A 98 -5.20 -12.56 19.93
CA LYS A 98 -4.30 -12.49 21.10
C LYS A 98 -4.95 -13.00 22.39
N ARG A 99 -6.28 -13.17 22.41
CA ARG A 99 -7.07 -13.53 23.59
C ARG A 99 -6.86 -12.59 24.80
N ASP A 100 -6.64 -11.31 24.50
CA ASP A 100 -6.35 -10.27 25.51
C ASP A 100 -7.49 -9.23 25.56
N ALA A 101 -8.63 -9.66 26.08
CA ALA A 101 -9.82 -8.81 26.19
C ALA A 101 -9.62 -7.60 27.13
N ARG A 102 -8.59 -7.61 28.00
CA ARG A 102 -8.29 -6.48 28.89
C ARG A 102 -7.96 -5.22 28.10
N VAL A 103 -7.34 -5.39 26.94
CA VAL A 103 -6.98 -4.29 26.05
C VAL A 103 -8.19 -3.48 25.62
N LEU A 104 -9.36 -4.10 25.42
CA LEU A 104 -10.60 -3.38 25.08
C LEU A 104 -10.96 -2.32 26.11
N LYS A 105 -10.77 -2.62 27.41
CA LYS A 105 -10.99 -1.65 28.50
C LYS A 105 -9.88 -0.60 28.53
N GLU A 106 -8.64 -0.99 28.30
CA GLU A 106 -7.50 -0.08 28.28
C GLU A 106 -7.55 0.95 27.14
N THR A 107 -8.17 0.60 26.02
CA THR A 107 -8.39 1.56 24.90
C THR A 107 -9.34 2.71 25.27
N ARG A 108 -9.98 2.66 26.47
CA ARG A 108 -10.91 3.69 26.96
C ARG A 108 -11.99 4.05 25.92
N PRO A 109 -12.82 3.09 25.49
CA PRO A 109 -13.73 3.28 24.36
C PRO A 109 -14.71 4.43 24.53
N LEU A 110 -15.14 4.74 25.77
CA LEU A 110 -16.03 5.87 26.04
C LEU A 110 -15.33 7.21 25.76
N THR A 111 -14.16 7.44 26.35
CA THR A 111 -13.40 8.67 26.11
C THR A 111 -12.98 8.80 24.65
N GLY A 112 -12.52 7.70 24.05
CA GLY A 112 -12.16 7.66 22.65
C GLY A 112 -13.35 7.90 21.73
N GLY A 113 -14.51 7.32 22.04
CA GLY A 113 -15.75 7.54 21.33
C GLY A 113 -16.21 9.02 21.39
N ILE A 114 -16.04 9.67 22.53
CA ILE A 114 -16.35 11.12 22.68
C ILE A 114 -15.41 11.94 21.77
N ILE A 115 -14.09 11.67 21.79
CA ILE A 115 -13.12 12.37 20.91
C ILE A 115 -13.50 12.18 19.44
N PHE A 116 -13.75 10.94 19.04
CA PHE A 116 -14.15 10.60 17.68
C PHE A 116 -15.44 11.31 17.27
N ALA A 117 -16.48 11.21 18.11
CA ALA A 117 -17.79 11.82 17.87
C ALA A 117 -17.67 13.35 17.80
N ALA A 118 -16.97 13.98 18.73
CA ALA A 118 -16.77 15.42 18.73
C ALA A 118 -16.16 15.91 17.41
N MET A 119 -15.11 15.23 16.89
CA MET A 119 -14.48 15.62 15.64
C MET A 119 -15.40 15.43 14.43
N VAL A 120 -16.05 14.27 14.33
CA VAL A 120 -16.90 13.95 13.17
C VAL A 120 -18.17 14.78 13.17
N PHE A 121 -18.87 14.91 14.33
CA PHE A 121 -20.11 15.69 14.41
C PHE A 121 -19.87 17.18 14.26
N THR A 122 -18.79 17.73 14.80
CA THR A 122 -18.44 19.13 14.56
C THR A 122 -18.29 19.42 13.07
N TRP A 123 -17.59 18.55 12.34
CA TRP A 123 -17.43 18.71 10.90
C TRP A 123 -18.80 18.59 10.17
N VAL A 124 -19.60 17.58 10.51
CA VAL A 124 -20.94 17.38 9.91
C VAL A 124 -21.83 18.57 10.18
N TYR A 125 -21.80 19.10 11.41
CA TYR A 125 -22.57 20.27 11.82
C TYR A 125 -22.17 21.52 11.01
N LEU A 126 -20.89 21.82 10.92
CA LEU A 126 -20.39 22.94 10.13
C LEU A 126 -20.72 22.77 8.64
N ALA A 127 -20.53 21.58 8.10
CA ALA A 127 -20.88 21.27 6.72
C ALA A 127 -22.38 21.42 6.42
N SER A 128 -23.25 21.14 7.41
CA SER A 128 -24.71 21.33 7.25
C SER A 128 -25.12 22.78 7.29
N ILE A 129 -24.45 23.61 8.10
CA ILE A 129 -24.74 25.06 8.16
C ILE A 129 -24.32 25.75 6.86
N TYR A 130 -23.06 25.51 6.42
CA TYR A 130 -22.51 26.21 5.26
C TYR A 130 -22.92 25.60 3.92
N GLY A 131 -23.15 24.29 3.86
CA GLY A 131 -23.48 23.56 2.63
C GLY A 131 -25.00 23.40 2.37
N GLY A 132 -25.83 23.66 3.37
CA GLY A 132 -27.28 23.49 3.29
C GLY A 132 -27.76 22.03 3.38
N LYS A 133 -29.10 21.86 3.43
CA LYS A 133 -29.72 20.55 3.64
C LYS A 133 -29.43 19.54 2.54
N GLU A 134 -29.36 19.99 1.29
CA GLU A 134 -29.13 19.10 0.14
C GLU A 134 -27.71 18.56 0.12
N TYR A 135 -26.71 19.40 0.40
CA TYR A 135 -25.30 19.00 0.54
C TYR A 135 -25.12 17.98 1.68
N THR A 136 -25.74 18.23 2.81
CA THR A 136 -25.72 17.34 3.97
C THR A 136 -26.32 15.97 3.65
N HIS A 137 -27.48 15.94 2.99
CA HIS A 137 -28.14 14.71 2.57
C HIS A 137 -27.31 13.94 1.55
N GLN A 138 -26.68 14.63 0.59
CA GLN A 138 -25.81 14.00 -0.39
C GLN A 138 -24.57 13.38 0.25
N ILE A 139 -23.91 14.06 1.19
CA ILE A 139 -22.70 13.54 1.83
C ILE A 139 -23.02 12.38 2.77
N LEU A 140 -24.00 12.55 3.66
CA LEU A 140 -24.28 11.54 4.69
C LEU A 140 -24.92 10.28 4.11
N PHE A 141 -25.89 10.43 3.22
CA PHE A 141 -26.69 9.29 2.75
C PHE A 141 -26.27 8.79 1.38
N LYS A 142 -26.17 9.67 0.37
CA LYS A 142 -25.96 9.23 -1.01
C LYS A 142 -24.54 8.77 -1.26
N GLN A 143 -23.54 9.47 -0.71
CA GLN A 143 -22.14 9.12 -0.92
C GLN A 143 -21.61 8.05 0.04
N ASN A 144 -22.12 7.95 1.25
CA ASN A 144 -21.63 6.98 2.23
C ASN A 144 -22.48 5.70 2.25
N VAL A 145 -23.79 5.80 2.46
CA VAL A 145 -24.69 4.64 2.56
C VAL A 145 -25.03 4.09 1.17
N GLY A 146 -25.35 4.96 0.20
CA GLY A 146 -25.75 4.57 -1.15
C GLY A 146 -24.63 3.85 -1.91
N ARG A 147 -23.37 4.27 -1.76
CA ARG A 147 -22.23 3.58 -2.37
C ARG A 147 -21.91 2.22 -1.74
N PHE A 148 -22.27 2.02 -0.49
CA PHE A 148 -22.08 0.74 0.21
C PHE A 148 -23.18 -0.27 -0.16
N ALA A 149 -24.43 0.21 -0.24
CA ALA A 149 -25.61 -0.65 -0.46
C ALA A 149 -25.88 -0.94 -1.95
N SER A 150 -25.60 0.01 -2.86
CA SER A 150 -25.89 -0.12 -4.29
C SER A 150 -24.79 0.48 -5.15
N SER A 151 -23.65 -0.21 -5.19
CA SER A 151 -22.60 0.14 -6.15
C SER A 151 -22.99 -0.36 -7.53
N PHE A 152 -23.78 0.43 -8.27
CA PHE A 152 -24.11 0.16 -9.68
C PHE A 152 -22.90 0.34 -10.61
N ALA A 153 -21.82 0.99 -10.15
CA ALA A 153 -20.61 1.22 -10.91
C ALA A 153 -19.47 0.32 -10.40
N HIS A 154 -18.70 -0.27 -11.33
CA HIS A 154 -17.52 -1.07 -11.05
C HIS A 154 -17.75 -2.41 -10.32
N GLN A 155 -18.86 -3.09 -10.61
CA GLN A 155 -19.05 -4.46 -10.13
C GLN A 155 -17.94 -5.37 -10.68
N ARG A 156 -17.22 -6.02 -9.78
CA ARG A 156 -16.13 -6.94 -10.10
C ARG A 156 -16.25 -8.21 -9.25
N PRO A 157 -15.80 -9.37 -9.76
CA PRO A 157 -15.88 -10.64 -9.04
C PRO A 157 -15.05 -10.59 -7.74
N PHE A 158 -15.34 -11.49 -6.80
CA PHE A 158 -14.68 -11.53 -5.49
C PHE A 158 -13.16 -11.74 -5.61
N TYR A 159 -12.69 -12.47 -6.63
CA TYR A 159 -11.28 -12.74 -6.87
C TYR A 159 -10.51 -11.58 -7.52
N TYR A 160 -11.14 -10.44 -7.78
CA TYR A 160 -10.53 -9.29 -8.44
C TYR A 160 -9.20 -8.86 -7.80
N TYR A 161 -9.14 -8.80 -6.48
CA TYR A 161 -7.92 -8.38 -5.78
C TYR A 161 -6.83 -9.45 -5.71
N PHE A 162 -7.16 -10.73 -5.89
CA PHE A 162 -6.13 -11.78 -5.99
C PHE A 162 -5.23 -11.59 -7.22
N ILE A 163 -5.77 -11.03 -8.29
CA ILE A 163 -5.03 -10.73 -9.52
C ILE A 163 -4.44 -9.32 -9.46
N ASN A 164 -5.24 -8.33 -9.09
CA ASN A 164 -4.84 -6.92 -9.19
C ASN A 164 -3.88 -6.49 -8.09
N PHE A 165 -3.97 -7.04 -6.88
CA PHE A 165 -3.06 -6.66 -5.80
C PHE A 165 -1.61 -7.06 -6.09
N PRO A 166 -1.26 -8.29 -6.51
CA PRO A 166 0.10 -8.63 -6.89
C PRO A 166 0.67 -7.71 -7.99
N ILE A 167 -0.10 -7.47 -9.06
CA ILE A 167 0.32 -6.59 -10.16
C ILE A 167 0.64 -5.18 -9.64
N ASN A 168 -0.21 -4.65 -8.79
CA ASN A 168 -0.11 -3.29 -8.26
C ASN A 168 0.91 -3.15 -7.11
N PHE A 169 1.26 -4.25 -6.41
CA PHE A 169 2.31 -4.28 -5.38
C PHE A 169 3.69 -4.65 -5.96
N PHE A 170 3.80 -4.78 -7.28
CA PHE A 170 5.09 -5.03 -7.95
C PHE A 170 6.13 -3.94 -7.57
N PRO A 171 7.44 -4.32 -7.39
CA PRO A 171 8.00 -5.65 -7.60
C PRO A 171 7.95 -6.56 -6.36
N TRP A 172 7.50 -6.07 -5.23
CA TRP A 172 7.56 -6.76 -3.93
C TRP A 172 6.59 -7.95 -3.83
N CYS A 173 5.60 -8.01 -4.73
CA CYS A 173 4.67 -9.14 -4.83
C CYS A 173 5.36 -10.49 -5.08
N VAL A 174 6.54 -10.52 -5.70
CA VAL A 174 7.30 -11.74 -5.96
C VAL A 174 7.70 -12.48 -4.68
N PHE A 175 7.72 -11.77 -3.53
CA PHE A 175 8.01 -12.36 -2.23
C PHE A 175 6.79 -12.99 -1.56
N ILE A 176 5.55 -12.70 -2.00
CA ILE A 176 4.31 -13.20 -1.37
C ILE A 176 4.27 -14.73 -1.29
N PRO A 177 4.55 -15.48 -2.38
CA PRO A 177 4.59 -16.94 -2.30
C PRO A 177 5.63 -17.46 -1.30
N SER A 178 6.81 -16.82 -1.26
CA SER A 178 7.88 -17.20 -0.34
C SER A 178 7.53 -16.91 1.12
N ILE A 179 6.85 -15.80 1.39
CA ILE A 179 6.32 -15.47 2.71
C ILE A 179 5.31 -16.54 3.14
N ALA A 180 4.36 -16.90 2.28
CA ALA A 180 3.38 -17.94 2.55
C ALA A 180 4.05 -19.29 2.86
N LEU A 181 4.95 -19.75 1.99
CA LEU A 181 5.70 -21.00 2.18
C LEU A 181 6.50 -21.01 3.50
N TYR A 182 7.10 -19.88 3.84
CA TYR A 182 7.86 -19.76 5.09
C TYR A 182 6.94 -19.85 6.31
N LEU A 183 5.79 -19.20 6.30
CA LEU A 183 4.82 -19.22 7.38
C LEU A 183 4.23 -20.62 7.65
N PHE A 184 4.04 -21.43 6.59
CA PHE A 184 3.62 -22.82 6.73
C PHE A 184 4.74 -23.77 7.14
N SER A 185 6.00 -23.33 7.12
CA SER A 185 7.13 -24.14 7.59
C SER A 185 7.16 -24.21 9.14
N LYS A 186 7.72 -25.30 9.68
CA LYS A 186 7.89 -25.47 11.14
C LYS A 186 8.63 -24.30 11.80
N LYS A 187 9.59 -23.69 11.10
CA LYS A 187 10.36 -22.53 11.58
C LYS A 187 9.56 -21.23 11.57
N GLY A 188 8.70 -21.05 10.60
CA GLY A 188 7.85 -19.88 10.49
C GLY A 188 6.73 -19.88 11.52
N GLN A 189 6.16 -21.04 11.85
CA GLN A 189 5.07 -21.18 12.82
C GLN A 189 5.47 -20.63 14.20
N GLY A 190 6.71 -20.84 14.65
CA GLY A 190 7.22 -20.31 15.94
C GLY A 190 7.33 -18.78 15.98
N LYS A 191 7.35 -18.09 14.81
CA LYS A 191 7.50 -16.64 14.69
C LYS A 191 6.21 -15.88 14.36
N THR A 192 5.10 -16.60 14.22
CA THR A 192 3.80 -16.02 13.81
C THR A 192 3.32 -14.94 14.78
N GLN A 193 3.64 -15.02 16.06
CA GLN A 193 3.25 -14.01 17.03
C GLN A 193 3.83 -12.62 16.75
N ASN A 194 5.02 -12.54 16.18
CA ASN A 194 5.69 -11.26 15.87
C ASN A 194 5.10 -10.56 14.63
N ILE A 195 4.41 -11.32 13.78
CA ILE A 195 3.83 -10.80 12.53
C ILE A 195 2.30 -10.80 12.55
N LEU A 196 1.69 -11.19 13.69
CA LEU A 196 0.24 -11.34 13.78
C LEU A 196 -0.49 -10.06 13.40
N LEU A 197 -0.04 -8.88 13.86
CA LEU A 197 -0.70 -7.62 13.54
C LEU A 197 -0.66 -7.29 12.03
N PRO A 198 0.49 -7.34 11.33
CA PRO A 198 0.52 -7.14 9.88
C PRO A 198 -0.27 -8.19 9.10
N LEU A 199 -0.28 -9.45 9.54
CA LEU A 199 -1.08 -10.52 8.93
C LEU A 199 -2.57 -10.26 9.06
N VAL A 200 -3.04 -9.94 10.27
CA VAL A 200 -4.44 -9.58 10.53
C VAL A 200 -4.83 -8.36 9.72
N TRP A 201 -3.98 -7.34 9.71
CA TRP A 201 -4.24 -6.12 8.93
C TRP A 201 -4.39 -6.43 7.45
N PHE A 202 -3.45 -7.18 6.87
CA PHE A 202 -3.53 -7.62 5.48
C PHE A 202 -4.83 -8.38 5.21
N ALA A 203 -5.12 -9.41 6.02
CA ALA A 203 -6.27 -10.28 5.83
C ALA A 203 -7.61 -9.52 5.97
N VAL A 204 -7.76 -8.70 7.00
CA VAL A 204 -9.00 -7.94 7.27
C VAL A 204 -9.29 -6.97 6.12
N VAL A 205 -8.31 -6.18 5.69
CA VAL A 205 -8.52 -5.21 4.61
C VAL A 205 -8.78 -5.91 3.28
N PHE A 206 -8.05 -7.00 3.01
CA PHE A 206 -8.21 -7.79 1.80
C PHE A 206 -9.60 -8.43 1.70
N VAL A 207 -10.05 -9.09 2.78
CA VAL A 207 -11.36 -9.74 2.86
C VAL A 207 -12.47 -8.69 2.79
N PHE A 208 -12.35 -7.59 3.55
CA PHE A 208 -13.34 -6.53 3.56
C PHE A 208 -13.64 -6.01 2.15
N PHE A 209 -12.61 -5.64 1.38
CA PHE A 209 -12.82 -5.15 0.02
C PHE A 209 -13.16 -6.24 -0.99
N SER A 210 -12.80 -7.50 -0.73
CA SER A 210 -13.20 -8.63 -1.59
C SER A 210 -14.68 -8.94 -1.51
N ILE A 211 -15.32 -8.71 -0.35
CA ILE A 211 -16.78 -8.91 -0.15
C ILE A 211 -17.59 -7.78 -0.80
N VAL A 212 -17.11 -6.54 -0.73
CA VAL A 212 -17.81 -5.38 -1.31
C VAL A 212 -17.92 -5.52 -2.83
N SER A 213 -19.12 -5.32 -3.40
CA SER A 213 -19.40 -5.51 -4.83
C SER A 213 -18.67 -4.51 -5.73
N GLY A 214 -18.63 -3.23 -5.34
CA GLY A 214 -17.91 -2.18 -6.05
C GLY A 214 -16.41 -2.20 -5.79
N LYS A 215 -15.61 -2.63 -6.77
CA LYS A 215 -14.16 -2.80 -6.61
C LYS A 215 -13.37 -1.88 -7.54
N ARG A 216 -12.41 -1.17 -6.94
CA ARG A 216 -11.38 -0.42 -7.66
C ARG A 216 -10.02 -0.79 -7.09
N ASP A 217 -9.01 -0.83 -7.94
CA ASP A 217 -7.64 -1.17 -7.56
C ASP A 217 -7.02 -0.28 -6.47
N ILE A 218 -7.49 0.98 -6.37
CA ILE A 218 -7.07 1.93 -5.34
C ILE A 218 -7.65 1.66 -3.94
N TYR A 219 -8.76 0.93 -3.83
CA TYR A 219 -9.42 0.73 -2.53
C TYR A 219 -8.59 -0.08 -1.54
N VAL A 220 -7.76 -0.98 -2.05
CA VAL A 220 -6.87 -1.82 -1.23
C VAL A 220 -5.56 -1.13 -0.82
N LEU A 221 -5.36 0.15 -1.15
CA LEU A 221 -4.16 0.89 -0.71
C LEU A 221 -3.88 0.80 0.80
N PRO A 222 -4.89 0.84 1.71
CA PRO A 222 -4.66 0.70 3.15
C PRO A 222 -4.05 -0.64 3.59
N LEU A 223 -3.99 -1.66 2.73
CA LEU A 223 -3.30 -2.92 3.05
C LEU A 223 -1.81 -2.91 2.68
N TYR A 224 -1.35 -1.97 1.83
CA TYR A 224 0.04 -1.93 1.37
C TYR A 224 1.08 -1.77 2.49
N PRO A 225 0.84 -0.95 3.54
CA PRO A 225 1.76 -0.90 4.67
C PRO A 225 1.92 -2.25 5.37
N ALA A 226 0.84 -3.03 5.49
CA ALA A 226 0.90 -4.37 6.07
C ALA A 226 1.72 -5.33 5.18
N ALA A 227 1.50 -5.31 3.87
CA ALA A 227 2.26 -6.10 2.91
C ALA A 227 3.75 -5.75 2.93
N ALA A 228 4.08 -4.44 2.99
CA ALA A 228 5.46 -3.97 3.08
C ALA A 228 6.14 -4.40 4.38
N LEU A 229 5.41 -4.38 5.52
CA LEU A 229 5.91 -4.89 6.80
C LEU A 229 6.20 -6.38 6.77
N LEU A 230 5.30 -7.18 6.18
CA LEU A 230 5.48 -8.64 6.03
C LEU A 230 6.67 -8.96 5.13
N THR A 231 6.81 -8.24 4.01
CA THR A 231 7.93 -8.41 3.08
C THR A 231 9.26 -8.03 3.73
N ALA A 232 9.31 -6.91 4.46
CA ALA A 232 10.52 -6.46 5.15
C ALA A 232 10.92 -7.43 6.28
N TRP A 233 9.96 -7.93 7.03
CA TRP A 233 10.20 -8.95 8.04
C TRP A 233 10.78 -10.23 7.41
N PHE A 234 10.15 -10.75 6.36
CA PHE A 234 10.62 -11.96 5.66
C PHE A 234 12.04 -11.80 5.12
N LEU A 235 12.33 -10.66 4.49
CA LEU A 235 13.67 -10.39 3.96
C LEU A 235 14.72 -10.21 5.05
N ASN A 236 14.36 -9.64 6.20
CA ASN A 236 15.27 -9.60 7.34
C ASN A 236 15.56 -11.00 7.90
N GLU A 237 14.53 -11.85 8.03
CA GLU A 237 14.72 -13.26 8.40
C GLU A 237 15.60 -13.99 7.36
N PHE A 238 15.39 -13.73 6.09
CA PHE A 238 16.18 -14.31 5.01
C PHE A 238 17.66 -13.90 5.11
N ILE A 239 17.93 -12.64 5.42
CA ILE A 239 19.31 -12.14 5.62
C ILE A 239 19.96 -12.78 6.85
N GLU A 240 19.22 -12.91 7.96
CA GLU A 240 19.75 -13.45 9.22
C GLU A 240 19.95 -14.97 9.18
N GLN A 241 19.03 -15.70 8.52
CA GLN A 241 19.05 -17.16 8.44
C GLN A 241 19.69 -17.69 7.15
N PHE A 242 20.51 -16.91 6.50
CA PHE A 242 21.11 -17.22 5.21
C PHE A 242 21.89 -18.54 5.13
N ARG A 243 22.33 -19.09 6.27
CA ARG A 243 23.05 -20.37 6.37
C ARG A 243 22.15 -21.60 6.23
N ASP A 244 20.85 -21.46 6.40
CA ASP A 244 19.91 -22.57 6.28
C ASP A 244 19.62 -22.91 4.81
N ARG A 245 19.98 -24.13 4.40
CA ARG A 245 19.91 -24.58 3.01
C ARG A 245 18.49 -24.57 2.43
N HIS A 246 17.48 -24.91 3.21
CA HIS A 246 16.10 -24.94 2.77
C HIS A 246 15.52 -23.51 2.65
N PHE A 247 15.73 -22.70 3.66
CA PHE A 247 15.27 -21.32 3.69
C PHE A 247 15.98 -20.47 2.61
N LYS A 248 17.23 -20.78 2.32
CA LYS A 248 18.01 -20.17 1.24
C LYS A 248 17.30 -20.30 -0.11
N LYS A 249 16.77 -21.48 -0.46
CA LYS A 249 16.05 -21.70 -1.71
C LYS A 249 14.79 -20.81 -1.78
N ILE A 250 13.97 -20.79 -0.74
CA ILE A 250 12.71 -20.01 -0.69
C ILE A 250 12.97 -18.51 -0.90
N GLY A 251 14.06 -17.97 -0.34
CA GLY A 251 14.42 -16.56 -0.50
C GLY A 251 15.10 -16.22 -1.83
N TYR A 252 15.84 -17.18 -2.43
CA TYR A 252 16.53 -16.94 -3.70
C TYR A 252 15.60 -16.90 -4.92
N TYR A 253 14.55 -17.73 -4.97
CA TYR A 253 13.64 -17.76 -6.10
C TYR A 253 13.06 -16.37 -6.45
N PRO A 254 12.48 -15.61 -5.52
CA PRO A 254 11.98 -14.26 -5.83
C PRO A 254 13.11 -13.29 -6.22
N CYS A 255 14.30 -13.43 -5.67
CA CYS A 255 15.43 -12.59 -6.07
C CYS A 255 15.86 -12.86 -7.51
N TYR A 256 16.00 -14.13 -7.90
CA TYR A 256 16.33 -14.48 -9.29
C TYR A 256 15.20 -14.13 -10.27
N SER A 257 13.94 -14.21 -9.83
CA SER A 257 12.81 -13.75 -10.68
C SER A 257 12.90 -12.25 -10.97
N LEU A 258 13.30 -11.43 -10.01
CA LEU A 258 13.55 -9.99 -10.23
C LEU A 258 14.72 -9.74 -11.19
N CYS A 259 15.80 -10.53 -11.12
CA CYS A 259 16.88 -10.45 -12.09
C CYS A 259 16.38 -10.76 -13.50
N GLY A 260 15.67 -11.90 -13.65
CA GLY A 260 15.09 -12.31 -14.93
C GLY A 260 14.10 -11.31 -15.49
N LEU A 261 13.19 -10.80 -14.67
CA LEU A 261 12.21 -9.78 -15.06
C LEU A 261 12.91 -8.50 -15.54
N SER A 262 13.95 -8.03 -14.83
CA SER A 262 14.71 -6.84 -15.24
C SER A 262 15.36 -7.04 -16.62
N LEU A 263 16.04 -8.17 -16.84
CA LEU A 263 16.72 -8.45 -18.11
C LEU A 263 15.73 -8.66 -19.26
N VAL A 264 14.70 -9.47 -19.05
CA VAL A 264 13.66 -9.74 -20.06
C VAL A 264 12.93 -8.46 -20.43
N SER A 265 12.53 -7.65 -19.44
CA SER A 265 11.88 -6.36 -19.72
C SER A 265 12.82 -5.40 -20.47
N GLY A 266 14.13 -5.40 -20.16
CA GLY A 266 15.12 -4.60 -20.87
C GLY A 266 15.26 -4.99 -22.34
N ILE A 267 15.15 -6.28 -22.66
CA ILE A 267 15.22 -6.78 -24.05
C ILE A 267 13.87 -6.53 -24.77
N LEU A 268 12.75 -6.84 -24.12
CA LEU A 268 11.44 -6.77 -24.78
C LEU A 268 10.93 -5.35 -24.97
N LEU A 269 11.27 -4.41 -24.08
CA LEU A 269 10.75 -3.05 -24.13
C LEU A 269 10.97 -2.35 -25.48
N PRO A 270 12.19 -2.31 -26.07
CA PRO A 270 12.37 -1.68 -27.36
C PRO A 270 11.67 -2.41 -28.50
N VAL A 271 11.56 -3.75 -28.44
CA VAL A 271 10.87 -4.54 -29.44
C VAL A 271 9.38 -4.24 -29.45
N VAL A 272 8.74 -4.28 -28.27
CA VAL A 272 7.30 -4.00 -28.12
C VAL A 272 6.96 -2.58 -28.55
N VAL A 273 7.81 -1.60 -28.21
CA VAL A 273 7.58 -0.20 -28.61
C VAL A 273 7.82 -0.03 -30.09
N TYR A 274 8.80 -0.70 -30.70
CA TYR A 274 9.03 -0.65 -32.14
C TYR A 274 7.83 -1.18 -32.93
N GLU A 275 7.27 -2.31 -32.53
CA GLU A 275 6.09 -2.89 -33.18
C GLU A 275 4.81 -2.01 -33.05
N ALA A 276 4.59 -1.44 -31.85
CA ALA A 276 3.37 -0.69 -31.57
C ALA A 276 3.46 0.78 -31.98
N TYR A 277 4.61 1.41 -31.80
CA TYR A 277 4.86 2.85 -31.97
C TYR A 277 6.30 3.12 -32.38
N PRO A 278 6.72 2.84 -33.64
CA PRO A 278 8.12 2.93 -34.11
C PRO A 278 8.81 4.27 -33.82
N GLN A 279 8.05 5.37 -33.91
CA GLN A 279 8.55 6.74 -33.69
C GLN A 279 9.05 6.99 -32.24
N TYR A 280 8.61 6.17 -31.26
CA TYR A 280 9.01 6.29 -29.86
C TYR A 280 10.09 5.30 -29.43
N THR A 281 10.59 4.47 -30.34
CA THR A 281 11.67 3.52 -30.06
C THR A 281 12.92 4.19 -29.44
N PRO A 282 13.39 5.36 -29.89
CA PRO A 282 14.55 6.03 -29.27
C PRO A 282 14.32 6.38 -27.78
N LEU A 283 13.06 6.62 -27.39
CA LEU A 283 12.71 6.91 -26.01
C LEU A 283 12.96 5.72 -25.07
N THR A 284 12.96 4.49 -25.59
CA THR A 284 13.18 3.27 -24.80
C THR A 284 14.65 3.06 -24.41
N ILE A 285 15.62 3.67 -25.14
CA ILE A 285 17.05 3.45 -24.94
C ILE A 285 17.49 3.61 -23.47
N PRO A 286 17.20 4.72 -22.76
CA PRO A 286 17.61 4.88 -21.37
C PRO A 286 16.95 3.86 -20.45
N PHE A 287 15.69 3.49 -20.69
CA PHE A 287 14.98 2.48 -19.89
C PHE A 287 15.61 1.09 -20.07
N THR A 288 15.88 0.73 -21.31
CA THR A 288 16.57 -0.52 -21.69
C THR A 288 17.93 -0.61 -21.02
N ALA A 289 18.75 0.45 -21.11
CA ALA A 289 20.08 0.48 -20.49
C ALA A 289 20.00 0.28 -18.97
N ILE A 290 19.07 0.97 -18.28
CA ILE A 290 18.89 0.83 -16.82
C ILE A 290 18.44 -0.58 -16.45
N LEU A 291 17.52 -1.17 -17.20
CA LEU A 291 17.00 -2.51 -16.94
C LEU A 291 18.05 -3.59 -17.16
N LEU A 292 18.84 -3.48 -18.24
CA LEU A 292 19.89 -4.46 -18.55
C LEU A 292 21.08 -4.33 -17.59
N LEU A 293 21.62 -3.12 -17.40
CA LEU A 293 22.75 -2.90 -16.48
C LEU A 293 22.33 -3.22 -15.04
N GLY A 294 21.13 -2.80 -14.64
CA GLY A 294 20.55 -3.13 -13.35
C GLY A 294 20.38 -4.64 -13.16
N GLY A 295 19.84 -5.34 -14.15
CA GLY A 295 19.67 -6.80 -14.13
C GLY A 295 21.00 -7.57 -14.01
N ILE A 296 22.03 -7.14 -14.75
CA ILE A 296 23.39 -7.70 -14.62
C ILE A 296 23.95 -7.46 -13.22
N MET A 297 23.77 -6.24 -12.68
CA MET A 297 24.22 -5.90 -11.34
C MET A 297 23.50 -6.73 -10.26
N LEU A 298 22.19 -6.93 -10.41
CA LEU A 298 21.39 -7.79 -9.54
C LEU A 298 21.90 -9.23 -9.55
N LEU A 299 22.18 -9.82 -10.73
CA LEU A 299 22.78 -11.16 -10.85
C LEU A 299 24.14 -11.23 -10.16
N ARG A 300 24.98 -10.21 -10.33
CA ARG A 300 26.29 -10.14 -9.66
C ARG A 300 26.15 -10.14 -8.13
N PHE A 301 25.22 -9.37 -7.57
CA PHE A 301 24.99 -9.38 -6.12
C PHE A 301 24.45 -10.72 -5.64
N MET A 302 23.59 -11.38 -6.41
CA MET A 302 23.09 -12.72 -6.08
C MET A 302 24.20 -13.76 -6.09
N LYS A 303 25.12 -13.73 -7.08
CA LYS A 303 26.29 -14.62 -7.14
C LYS A 303 27.16 -14.52 -5.88
N TYR A 304 27.35 -13.30 -5.35
CA TYR A 304 28.13 -13.06 -4.14
C TYR A 304 27.28 -13.05 -2.85
N ALA A 305 26.00 -13.42 -2.93
CA ALA A 305 25.08 -13.48 -1.78
C ALA A 305 24.91 -12.14 -1.02
N ARG A 306 25.05 -11.02 -1.72
CA ARG A 306 24.94 -9.68 -1.17
C ARG A 306 23.49 -9.15 -1.26
N ILE A 307 22.62 -9.60 -0.35
CA ILE A 307 21.17 -9.30 -0.41
C ILE A 307 20.86 -7.83 -0.17
N ILE A 308 21.55 -7.15 0.75
CA ILE A 308 21.30 -5.73 1.04
C ILE A 308 21.59 -4.85 -0.19
N PRO A 309 22.77 -4.89 -0.82
CA PRO A 309 23.03 -4.17 -2.07
C PRO A 309 22.05 -4.55 -3.20
N PHE A 310 21.65 -5.81 -3.29
CA PHE A 310 20.63 -6.26 -4.23
C PHE A 310 19.31 -5.48 -4.05
N LEU A 311 18.78 -5.40 -2.83
CA LEU A 311 17.53 -4.68 -2.54
C LEU A 311 17.63 -3.18 -2.85
N PHE A 312 18.75 -2.54 -2.49
CA PHE A 312 18.98 -1.13 -2.83
C PHE A 312 19.05 -0.92 -4.34
N THR A 313 19.65 -1.86 -5.10
CA THR A 313 19.67 -1.78 -6.56
C THR A 313 18.27 -1.87 -7.16
N VAL A 314 17.40 -2.78 -6.66
CA VAL A 314 16.01 -2.86 -7.09
C VAL A 314 15.29 -1.53 -6.84
N ILE A 315 15.41 -0.98 -5.63
CA ILE A 315 14.82 0.32 -5.26
C ILE A 315 15.31 1.43 -6.19
N PHE A 316 16.60 1.46 -6.49
CA PHE A 316 17.22 2.48 -7.33
C PHE A 316 16.76 2.39 -8.80
N ILE A 317 16.65 1.15 -9.35
CA ILE A 317 16.07 0.92 -10.68
C ILE A 317 14.66 1.48 -10.76
N ILE A 318 13.80 1.16 -9.77
CA ILE A 318 12.40 1.65 -9.73
C ILE A 318 12.39 3.18 -9.68
N PHE A 319 13.20 3.78 -8.82
CA PHE A 319 13.27 5.23 -8.66
C PHE A 319 13.68 5.93 -9.96
N ILE A 320 14.72 5.43 -10.65
CA ILE A 320 15.18 6.02 -11.89
C ILE A 320 14.14 5.83 -13.00
N ILE A 321 13.59 4.62 -13.17
CA ILE A 321 12.56 4.35 -14.18
C ILE A 321 11.35 5.25 -13.97
N PHE A 322 10.90 5.41 -12.73
CA PHE A 322 9.76 6.26 -12.40
C PHE A 322 10.04 7.74 -12.75
N ASN A 323 11.19 8.28 -12.36
CA ASN A 323 11.57 9.66 -12.70
C ASN A 323 11.71 9.87 -14.21
N LEU A 324 12.37 8.95 -14.92
CA LEU A 324 12.46 9.00 -16.38
C LEU A 324 11.10 8.91 -17.05
N SER A 325 10.21 8.05 -16.55
CA SER A 325 8.84 7.96 -17.06
C SER A 325 8.10 9.26 -16.90
N THR A 326 8.23 9.92 -15.74
CA THR A 326 7.59 11.21 -15.44
C THR A 326 8.14 12.32 -16.35
N LEU A 327 9.44 12.34 -16.57
CA LEU A 327 10.09 13.40 -17.37
C LEU A 327 9.96 13.21 -18.89
N LYS A 328 9.95 11.97 -19.37
CA LYS A 328 10.00 11.68 -20.80
C LYS A 328 8.75 10.99 -21.34
N ALA A 329 8.25 9.94 -20.69
CA ALA A 329 7.15 9.16 -21.23
C ALA A 329 5.77 9.79 -20.97
N ILE A 330 5.54 10.31 -19.76
CA ILE A 330 4.25 10.93 -19.42
C ILE A 330 3.94 12.16 -20.26
N PRO A 331 4.86 13.11 -20.56
CA PRO A 331 4.57 14.23 -21.46
C PRO A 331 4.11 13.79 -22.86
N VAL A 332 4.74 12.76 -23.41
CA VAL A 332 4.33 12.18 -24.71
C VAL A 332 2.93 11.58 -24.62
N LEU A 333 2.66 10.79 -23.59
CA LEU A 333 1.33 10.19 -23.37
C LEU A 333 0.24 11.24 -23.13
N ASN A 334 0.57 12.35 -22.50
CA ASN A 334 -0.37 13.44 -22.23
C ASN A 334 -0.81 14.14 -23.52
N GLN A 335 -0.02 14.15 -24.58
CA GLN A 335 -0.45 14.69 -25.87
C GLN A 335 -1.69 13.96 -26.41
N TYR A 336 -1.79 12.63 -26.13
CA TYR A 336 -2.92 11.80 -26.58
C TYR A 336 -4.08 11.71 -25.58
N LYS A 337 -3.83 11.96 -24.29
CA LYS A 337 -4.84 11.79 -23.24
C LYS A 337 -5.39 13.09 -22.66
N SER A 338 -4.75 14.22 -22.96
CA SER A 338 -5.14 15.52 -22.42
C SER A 338 -6.30 16.10 -23.24
N ALA A 339 -7.32 16.59 -22.56
CA ALA A 339 -8.39 17.38 -23.18
C ALA A 339 -7.93 18.78 -23.64
N LYS A 340 -6.65 19.16 -23.42
CA LYS A 340 -6.12 20.49 -23.72
C LYS A 340 -6.30 20.89 -25.17
N GLU A 341 -6.09 19.96 -26.09
CA GLU A 341 -6.24 20.21 -27.53
C GLU A 341 -7.72 20.41 -27.92
N ILE A 342 -8.62 19.60 -27.35
CA ILE A 342 -10.07 19.73 -27.54
C ILE A 342 -10.57 21.04 -26.94
N CYS A 343 -10.14 21.37 -25.71
CA CYS A 343 -10.48 22.66 -25.08
C CYS A 343 -9.91 23.85 -25.84
N GLY A 344 -8.71 23.74 -26.42
CA GLY A 344 -8.11 24.77 -27.25
C GLY A 344 -8.92 25.02 -28.53
N LYS A 345 -9.34 23.96 -29.20
CA LYS A 345 -10.24 24.03 -30.37
C LYS A 345 -11.61 24.60 -30.01
N ALA A 346 -12.20 24.18 -28.92
CA ALA A 346 -13.46 24.70 -28.43
C ALA A 346 -13.38 26.20 -28.12
N ASN A 347 -12.33 26.65 -27.44
CA ASN A 347 -12.10 28.06 -27.15
C ASN A 347 -11.84 28.90 -28.42
N SER A 348 -11.21 28.35 -29.46
CA SER A 348 -11.01 29.05 -30.72
C SER A 348 -12.30 29.20 -31.51
N LEU A 349 -13.25 28.26 -31.38
CA LEU A 349 -14.57 28.31 -31.99
C LEU A 349 -15.57 29.20 -31.23
N MET A 350 -15.34 29.44 -29.94
CA MET A 350 -16.16 30.29 -29.08
C MET A 350 -15.67 31.76 -29.04
N LYS A 351 -14.56 32.11 -29.68
CA LYS A 351 -14.17 33.52 -29.84
C LYS A 351 -15.03 34.12 -30.93
N PRO A 352 -15.72 35.27 -30.67
CA PRO A 352 -16.55 35.97 -31.62
C PRO A 352 -15.74 36.50 -32.78
#